data_25120c70a7ed722b564757907b4382e0
#
_entry.id   25120c70a7ed722b564757907b4382e0
#
_cell.length_a   1.000
_cell.length_b   1.000
_cell.length_c   1.000
_cell.angle_alpha   90.00
_cell.angle_beta   90.00
_cell.angle_gamma   90.00
#
_symmetry.space_group_name_H-M   'P 1'
#
loop_
_entity.id
_entity.type
_entity.pdbx_description
1 polymer ?
#
loop_
_entity_poly.entity_id
_entity_poly.type
_entity_poly.pdbx_seq_one_letter_code
_entity_poly.pdbx_strand_id
1 'polypeptide(L)'
;MASYEIFITFGIYLVFLMAIGVYFYSKTTTHESYVLGDRGVGYWVTAMSAQASDMSGWLLLGLPGAVYMSGLTEIWVVIGLALGTYLNWKFVAPALRIQTEKYNSLTIPSFISQKLNDNKGYIRTFSAIVILFFFTIYSASGLVASGKLFDSLLGIDYKWGVLIGGGTIIVYTFLGGYLATCWTDFFQGCLMFFAIIVVPVVAYFNGG
;
A
#
# COMPACT_ATOMS: atom_id res chain seq x y z
N MET A 1 -1.63 -8.36 -28.60
CA MET A 1 -2.70 -7.35 -28.47
C MET A 1 -3.51 -7.75 -27.23
N ALA A 2 -3.65 -6.85 -26.27
CA ALA A 2 -4.50 -7.13 -25.11
C ALA A 2 -5.94 -7.34 -25.58
N SER A 3 -6.64 -8.34 -25.01
CA SER A 3 -8.04 -8.59 -25.38
C SER A 3 -8.93 -7.44 -24.89
N TYR A 4 -10.03 -7.18 -25.57
CA TYR A 4 -11.03 -6.16 -25.17
C TYR A 4 -11.48 -6.35 -23.72
N GLU A 5 -11.52 -7.58 -23.26
CA GLU A 5 -11.91 -7.96 -21.90
C GLU A 5 -10.98 -7.38 -20.85
N ILE A 6 -9.67 -7.34 -21.12
CA ILE A 6 -8.68 -6.77 -20.20
C ILE A 6 -8.89 -5.26 -20.06
N PHE A 7 -9.11 -4.54 -21.16
CA PHE A 7 -9.38 -3.11 -21.13
C PHE A 7 -10.66 -2.76 -20.37
N ILE A 8 -11.74 -3.52 -20.62
CA ILE A 8 -13.02 -3.32 -19.93
C ILE A 8 -12.88 -3.58 -18.42
N THR A 9 -12.27 -4.72 -18.05
CA THR A 9 -12.08 -5.09 -16.65
C THR A 9 -11.22 -4.04 -15.92
N PHE A 10 -10.15 -3.60 -16.56
CA PHE A 10 -9.28 -2.57 -15.98
C PHE A 10 -9.97 -1.21 -15.88
N GLY A 11 -10.76 -0.82 -16.87
CA GLY A 11 -11.58 0.39 -16.85
C GLY A 11 -12.59 0.37 -15.71
N ILE A 12 -13.33 -0.74 -15.54
CA ILE A 12 -14.26 -0.91 -14.42
C ILE A 12 -13.54 -0.80 -13.08
N TYR A 13 -12.38 -1.41 -12.96
CA TYR A 13 -11.56 -1.34 -11.75
C TYR A 13 -11.13 0.11 -11.42
N LEU A 14 -10.66 0.88 -12.40
CA LEU A 14 -10.30 2.29 -12.18
C LEU A 14 -11.51 3.14 -11.76
N VAL A 15 -12.67 2.95 -12.40
CA VAL A 15 -13.92 3.63 -12.03
C VAL A 15 -14.32 3.27 -10.59
N PHE A 16 -14.19 2.01 -10.21
CA PHE A 16 -14.46 1.56 -8.84
C PHE A 16 -13.56 2.24 -7.80
N LEU A 17 -12.24 2.34 -8.06
CA LEU A 17 -11.31 3.06 -7.17
C LEU A 17 -11.68 4.54 -7.02
N MET A 18 -12.03 5.19 -8.13
CA MET A 18 -12.46 6.59 -8.12
C MET A 18 -13.77 6.77 -7.34
N ALA A 19 -14.73 5.84 -7.47
CA ALA A 19 -15.99 5.87 -6.73
C ALA A 19 -15.75 5.79 -5.21
N ILE A 20 -14.79 4.96 -4.76
CA ILE A 20 -14.38 4.91 -3.34
C ILE A 20 -13.83 6.28 -2.90
N GLY A 21 -12.95 6.88 -3.69
CA GLY A 21 -12.40 8.21 -3.39
C GLY A 21 -13.49 9.28 -3.21
N VAL A 22 -14.44 9.34 -4.15
CA VAL A 22 -15.58 10.27 -4.09
C VAL A 22 -16.48 9.99 -2.89
N TYR A 23 -16.76 8.72 -2.60
CA TYR A 23 -17.58 8.34 -1.45
C TYR A 23 -16.96 8.83 -0.13
N PHE A 24 -15.66 8.63 0.07
CA PHE A 24 -15.00 9.05 1.30
C PHE A 24 -14.71 10.55 1.35
N TYR A 25 -14.71 11.26 0.24
CA TYR A 25 -14.63 12.71 0.21
C TYR A 25 -15.71 13.35 1.09
N SER A 26 -16.95 12.86 1.00
CA SER A 26 -18.06 13.37 1.82
C SER A 26 -17.98 12.98 3.30
N LYS A 27 -17.15 12.01 3.65
CA LYS A 27 -16.95 11.54 5.03
C LYS A 27 -15.77 12.22 5.74
N THR A 28 -14.85 12.80 4.98
CA THR A 28 -13.61 13.38 5.47
C THR A 28 -13.82 14.88 5.70
N THR A 29 -14.12 15.28 6.94
CA THR A 29 -14.48 16.66 7.27
C THR A 29 -13.42 17.41 8.08
N THR A 30 -12.51 16.70 8.74
CA THR A 30 -11.48 17.28 9.58
C THR A 30 -10.07 16.88 9.12
N HIS A 31 -9.04 17.61 9.57
CA HIS A 31 -7.66 17.23 9.29
C HIS A 31 -7.31 15.86 9.89
N GLU A 32 -7.83 15.52 11.07
CA GLU A 32 -7.62 14.22 11.70
C GLU A 32 -8.31 13.12 10.92
N SER A 33 -9.54 13.31 10.46
CA SER A 33 -10.23 12.33 9.59
C SER A 33 -9.51 12.13 8.26
N TYR A 34 -8.92 13.19 7.70
CA TYR A 34 -8.15 13.10 6.47
C TYR A 34 -6.87 12.27 6.62
N VAL A 35 -6.11 12.46 7.72
CA VAL A 35 -4.78 11.85 7.93
C VAL A 35 -4.89 10.48 8.60
N LEU A 36 -5.83 10.27 9.52
CA LEU A 36 -5.93 9.04 10.35
C LEU A 36 -7.31 8.38 10.33
N GLY A 37 -8.28 8.91 9.57
CA GLY A 37 -9.64 8.36 9.54
C GLY A 37 -10.30 8.37 10.92
N ASP A 38 -10.07 9.43 11.72
CA ASP A 38 -10.53 9.57 13.11
C ASP A 38 -10.17 8.36 13.99
N ARG A 39 -9.13 7.62 13.61
CA ARG A 39 -8.68 6.36 14.25
C ARG A 39 -9.80 5.30 14.35
N GLY A 40 -10.82 5.42 13.50
CA GLY A 40 -12.05 4.59 13.52
C GLY A 40 -12.07 3.45 12.51
N VAL A 41 -10.97 3.18 11.81
CA VAL A 41 -10.90 2.10 10.81
C VAL A 41 -11.02 0.75 11.52
N GLY A 42 -11.97 -0.07 11.05
CA GLY A 42 -12.21 -1.40 11.61
C GLY A 42 -11.02 -2.35 11.42
N TYR A 43 -10.89 -3.33 12.30
CA TYR A 43 -9.73 -4.23 12.35
C TYR A 43 -9.48 -5.02 11.05
N TRP A 44 -10.52 -5.45 10.36
CA TRP A 44 -10.40 -6.14 9.06
C TRP A 44 -9.82 -5.24 7.98
N VAL A 45 -10.36 -4.02 7.87
CA VAL A 45 -9.88 -3.04 6.88
C VAL A 45 -8.45 -2.64 7.21
N THR A 46 -8.13 -2.40 8.49
CA THR A 46 -6.77 -2.07 8.92
C THR A 46 -5.77 -3.18 8.62
N ALA A 47 -6.11 -4.43 8.91
CA ALA A 47 -5.22 -5.57 8.65
C ALA A 47 -4.97 -5.77 7.15
N MET A 48 -6.02 -5.74 6.34
CA MET A 48 -5.91 -5.91 4.88
C MET A 48 -5.22 -4.72 4.21
N SER A 49 -5.51 -3.48 4.65
CA SER A 49 -4.85 -2.29 4.12
C SER A 49 -3.36 -2.28 4.45
N ALA A 50 -2.98 -2.59 5.70
CA ALA A 50 -1.57 -2.70 6.08
C ALA A 50 -0.86 -3.77 5.25
N GLN A 51 -1.47 -4.94 5.07
CA GLN A 51 -0.89 -6.02 4.27
C GLN A 51 -0.79 -5.63 2.78
N ALA A 52 -1.82 -5.00 2.21
CA ALA A 52 -1.80 -4.56 0.82
C ALA A 52 -0.75 -3.47 0.57
N SER A 53 -0.56 -2.56 1.52
CA SER A 53 0.48 -1.51 1.44
C SER A 53 1.90 -2.08 1.49
N ASP A 54 2.11 -3.21 2.19
CA ASP A 54 3.39 -3.92 2.23
C ASP A 54 3.62 -4.76 0.96
N MET A 55 2.55 -5.20 0.30
CA MET A 55 2.62 -5.93 -0.97
C MET A 55 2.99 -4.97 -2.11
N SER A 56 4.22 -5.09 -2.58
CA SER A 56 4.71 -4.35 -3.74
C SER A 56 4.94 -5.27 -4.95
N GLY A 57 5.39 -4.70 -6.07
CA GLY A 57 5.88 -5.48 -7.20
C GLY A 57 6.99 -6.49 -6.83
N TRP A 58 7.69 -6.26 -5.71
CA TRP A 58 8.64 -7.22 -5.16
C TRP A 58 7.99 -8.57 -4.80
N LEU A 59 6.85 -8.56 -4.12
CA LEU A 59 6.20 -9.80 -3.71
C LEU A 59 5.70 -10.63 -4.89
N LEU A 60 5.18 -9.97 -5.93
CA LEU A 60 4.56 -10.66 -7.07
C LEU A 60 5.54 -11.00 -8.19
N LEU A 61 6.62 -10.22 -8.35
CA LEU A 61 7.58 -10.39 -9.44
C LEU A 61 8.99 -10.67 -8.93
N GLY A 62 9.45 -9.91 -7.94
CA GLY A 62 10.81 -9.99 -7.42
C GLY A 62 11.06 -11.26 -6.63
N LEU A 63 10.19 -11.61 -5.69
CA LEU A 63 10.35 -12.79 -4.84
C LEU A 63 10.27 -14.11 -5.63
N PRO A 64 9.30 -14.34 -6.52
CA PRO A 64 9.30 -15.52 -7.39
C PRO A 64 10.55 -15.60 -8.28
N GLY A 65 11.01 -14.46 -8.83
CA GLY A 65 12.24 -14.39 -9.59
C GLY A 65 13.47 -14.72 -8.75
N ALA A 66 13.57 -14.22 -7.52
CA ALA A 66 14.65 -14.53 -6.60
C ALA A 66 14.66 -16.02 -6.23
N VAL A 67 13.49 -16.61 -5.93
CA VAL A 67 13.36 -18.06 -5.68
C VAL A 67 13.80 -18.87 -6.89
N TYR A 68 13.45 -18.45 -8.10
CA TYR A 68 13.87 -19.11 -9.34
C TYR A 68 15.39 -19.08 -9.51
N MET A 69 16.05 -17.96 -9.18
CA MET A 69 17.51 -17.79 -9.36
C MET A 69 18.33 -18.40 -8.20
N SER A 70 17.87 -18.25 -6.96
CA SER A 70 18.62 -18.58 -5.74
C SER A 70 18.08 -19.83 -5.01
N GLY A 71 16.96 -20.38 -5.50
CA GLY A 71 16.33 -21.56 -4.92
C GLY A 71 15.69 -21.30 -3.55
N LEU A 72 15.59 -22.36 -2.73
CA LEU A 72 14.91 -22.31 -1.43
C LEU A 72 15.60 -21.44 -0.37
N THR A 73 16.75 -20.87 -0.66
CA THR A 73 17.44 -19.95 0.26
C THR A 73 16.59 -18.73 0.58
N GLU A 74 15.74 -18.31 -0.35
CA GLU A 74 14.82 -17.17 -0.18
C GLU A 74 13.68 -17.44 0.84
N ILE A 75 13.52 -18.67 1.30
CA ILE A 75 12.52 -19.01 2.33
C ILE A 75 12.74 -18.25 3.64
N TRP A 76 14.01 -17.89 3.94
CA TRP A 76 14.33 -17.11 5.13
C TRP A 76 13.73 -15.71 5.09
N VAL A 77 13.59 -15.11 3.90
CA VAL A 77 12.90 -13.83 3.73
C VAL A 77 11.43 -13.98 4.11
N VAL A 78 10.77 -15.04 3.66
CA VAL A 78 9.35 -15.32 3.96
C VAL A 78 9.15 -15.54 5.46
N ILE A 79 10.01 -16.36 6.09
CA ILE A 79 9.96 -16.60 7.54
C ILE A 79 10.19 -15.31 8.32
N GLY A 80 11.18 -14.52 7.93
CA GLY A 80 11.49 -13.23 8.56
C GLY A 80 10.32 -12.25 8.47
N LEU A 81 9.69 -12.12 7.30
CA LEU A 81 8.52 -11.29 7.10
C LEU A 81 7.31 -11.77 7.94
N ALA A 82 7.03 -13.06 7.95
CA ALA A 82 5.92 -13.62 8.73
C ALA A 82 6.10 -13.39 10.23
N LEU A 83 7.29 -13.71 10.77
CA LEU A 83 7.60 -13.48 12.18
C LEU A 83 7.62 -12.00 12.54
N GLY A 84 8.24 -11.16 11.68
CA GLY A 84 8.31 -9.72 11.88
C GLY A 84 6.91 -9.07 11.92
N THR A 85 6.04 -9.44 10.99
CA THR A 85 4.65 -8.97 10.96
C THR A 85 3.89 -9.42 12.21
N TYR A 86 4.01 -10.68 12.61
CA TYR A 86 3.37 -11.17 13.83
C TYR A 86 3.82 -10.41 15.09
N LEU A 87 5.14 -10.23 15.25
CA LEU A 87 5.70 -9.51 16.40
C LEU A 87 5.31 -8.03 16.39
N ASN A 88 5.30 -7.40 15.22
CA ASN A 88 4.86 -6.03 15.06
C ASN A 88 3.40 -5.85 15.51
N TRP A 89 2.48 -6.68 15.02
CA TRP A 89 1.07 -6.60 15.40
C TRP A 89 0.81 -6.93 16.85
N LYS A 90 1.61 -7.82 17.44
CA LYS A 90 1.44 -8.24 18.84
C LYS A 90 1.99 -7.22 19.84
N PHE A 91 3.12 -6.61 19.56
CA PHE A 91 3.85 -5.79 20.54
C PHE A 91 3.95 -4.31 20.16
N VAL A 92 4.26 -4.01 18.90
CA VAL A 92 4.56 -2.63 18.48
C VAL A 92 3.30 -1.85 18.16
N ALA A 93 2.43 -2.37 17.32
CA ALA A 93 1.25 -1.65 16.85
C ALA A 93 0.28 -1.23 17.96
N PRO A 94 -0.08 -2.11 18.95
CA PRO A 94 -0.94 -1.72 20.05
C PRO A 94 -0.31 -0.64 20.94
N ALA A 95 0.98 -0.79 21.27
CA ALA A 95 1.70 0.18 22.08
C ALA A 95 1.79 1.53 21.39
N LEU A 96 2.09 1.53 20.09
CA LEU A 96 2.17 2.74 19.28
C LEU A 96 0.81 3.44 19.18
N ARG A 97 -0.26 2.69 18.95
CA ARG A 97 -1.63 3.20 18.87
C ARG A 97 -2.03 3.96 20.15
N ILE A 98 -1.81 3.33 21.31
CA ILE A 98 -2.14 3.93 22.62
C ILE A 98 -1.27 5.17 22.90
N GLN A 99 0.03 5.07 22.63
CA GLN A 99 0.94 6.17 22.93
C GLN A 99 0.72 7.37 22.00
N THR A 100 0.52 7.17 20.71
CA THR A 100 0.26 8.27 19.76
C THR A 100 -1.05 8.99 20.08
N GLU A 101 -2.06 8.27 20.58
CA GLU A 101 -3.30 8.89 21.05
C GLU A 101 -3.06 9.73 22.31
N LYS A 102 -2.32 9.18 23.31
CA LYS A 102 -1.96 9.92 24.54
C LYS A 102 -1.22 11.22 24.26
N TYR A 103 -0.34 11.23 23.28
CA TYR A 103 0.42 12.43 22.86
C TYR A 103 -0.32 13.28 21.82
N ASN A 104 -1.54 12.92 21.43
CA ASN A 104 -2.31 13.57 20.35
C ASN A 104 -1.48 13.79 19.08
N SER A 105 -0.69 12.79 18.71
CA SER A 105 0.25 12.86 17.59
C SER A 105 -0.34 12.21 16.35
N LEU A 106 -0.39 12.95 15.24
CA LEU A 106 -0.89 12.47 13.95
C LEU A 106 0.18 11.77 13.10
N THR A 107 1.47 12.01 13.39
CA THR A 107 2.58 11.47 12.61
C THR A 107 3.67 10.91 13.53
N ILE A 108 4.45 9.96 13.01
CA ILE A 108 5.59 9.38 13.73
C ILE A 108 6.64 10.43 14.13
N PRO A 109 7.06 11.36 13.25
CA PRO A 109 7.96 12.44 13.65
C PRO A 109 7.43 13.30 14.80
N SER A 110 6.14 13.63 14.78
CA SER A 110 5.50 14.38 15.86
C SER A 110 5.49 13.59 17.18
N PHE A 111 5.17 12.31 17.12
CA PHE A 111 5.17 11.42 18.28
C PHE A 111 6.56 11.31 18.91
N ILE A 112 7.60 11.06 18.14
CA ILE A 112 8.97 10.92 18.64
C ILE A 112 9.44 12.22 19.27
N SER A 113 9.19 13.36 18.61
CA SER A 113 9.54 14.69 19.10
C SER A 113 8.89 14.98 20.46
N GLN A 114 7.58 14.72 20.60
CA GLN A 114 6.85 14.94 21.86
C GLN A 114 7.29 13.99 22.96
N LYS A 115 7.51 12.71 22.64
CA LYS A 115 7.95 11.70 23.60
C LYS A 115 9.35 12.00 24.16
N LEU A 116 10.22 12.58 23.36
CA LEU A 116 11.60 12.95 23.74
C LEU A 116 11.72 14.40 24.24
N ASN A 117 10.62 15.13 24.39
CA ASN A 117 10.60 16.54 24.82
C ASN A 117 11.50 17.44 23.93
N ASP A 118 11.44 17.24 22.61
CA ASP A 118 12.21 18.03 21.65
C ASP A 118 11.61 19.43 21.47
N ASN A 119 11.95 20.33 22.38
CA ASN A 119 11.47 21.72 22.37
C ASN A 119 11.91 22.51 21.14
N LYS A 120 12.99 22.11 20.47
CA LYS A 120 13.54 22.80 19.28
C LYS A 120 13.02 22.23 17.97
N GLY A 121 12.35 21.07 18.00
CA GLY A 121 11.80 20.40 16.82
C GLY A 121 12.84 19.76 15.90
N TYR A 122 14.09 19.63 16.34
CA TYR A 122 15.16 19.04 15.50
C TYR A 122 14.89 17.59 15.17
N ILE A 123 14.45 16.79 16.14
CA ILE A 123 14.13 15.37 15.93
C ILE A 123 12.95 15.24 14.96
N ARG A 124 11.92 16.08 15.14
CA ARG A 124 10.76 16.11 14.25
C ARG A 124 11.17 16.42 12.81
N THR A 125 11.98 17.47 12.61
CA THR A 125 12.43 17.89 11.28
C THR A 125 13.32 16.84 10.63
N PHE A 126 14.31 16.31 11.35
CA PHE A 126 15.19 15.27 10.83
C PHE A 126 14.41 14.01 10.43
N SER A 127 13.53 13.52 11.31
CA SER A 127 12.69 12.35 11.03
C SER A 127 11.79 12.58 9.81
N ALA A 128 11.22 13.78 9.66
CA ALA A 128 10.39 14.12 8.51
C ALA A 128 11.19 14.13 7.20
N ILE A 129 12.41 14.67 7.21
CA ILE A 129 13.31 14.67 6.04
C ILE A 129 13.66 13.22 5.63
N VAL A 130 14.03 12.37 6.59
CA VAL A 130 14.35 10.96 6.33
C VAL A 130 13.14 10.24 5.72
N ILE A 131 11.98 10.39 6.30
CA ILE A 131 10.74 9.80 5.77
C ILE A 131 10.47 10.31 4.35
N LEU A 132 10.50 11.62 4.13
CA LEU A 132 10.26 12.21 2.82
C LEU A 132 11.21 11.65 1.75
N PHE A 133 12.49 11.56 2.06
CA PHE A 133 13.50 11.03 1.13
C PHE A 133 13.22 9.58 0.73
N PHE A 134 13.07 8.70 1.72
CA PHE A 134 12.87 7.26 1.44
C PHE A 134 11.50 6.97 0.82
N PHE A 135 10.43 7.65 1.25
CA PHE A 135 9.11 7.47 0.64
C PHE A 135 9.01 8.03 -0.78
N THR A 136 9.79 9.04 -1.12
CA THR A 136 9.89 9.51 -2.52
C THR A 136 10.46 8.41 -3.41
N ILE A 137 11.54 7.75 -2.99
CA ILE A 137 12.14 6.63 -3.72
C ILE A 137 11.17 5.46 -3.81
N TYR A 138 10.50 5.12 -2.71
CA TYR A 138 9.50 4.06 -2.66
C TYR A 138 8.33 4.32 -3.60
N SER A 139 7.76 5.52 -3.59
CA SER A 139 6.68 5.92 -4.49
C SER A 139 7.11 5.90 -5.96
N ALA A 140 8.33 6.35 -6.25
CA ALA A 140 8.88 6.27 -7.60
C ALA A 140 8.99 4.82 -8.10
N SER A 141 9.38 3.87 -7.25
CA SER A 141 9.41 2.45 -7.61
C SER A 141 8.03 1.90 -7.97
N GLY A 142 6.99 2.32 -7.24
CA GLY A 142 5.60 1.97 -7.54
C GLY A 142 5.11 2.52 -8.90
N LEU A 143 5.47 3.76 -9.21
CA LEU A 143 5.15 4.37 -10.51
C LEU A 143 5.86 3.64 -11.68
N VAL A 144 7.12 3.24 -11.49
CA VAL A 144 7.86 2.43 -12.48
C VAL A 144 7.17 1.07 -12.68
N ALA A 145 6.75 0.41 -11.61
CA ALA A 145 6.03 -0.85 -11.69
C ALA A 145 4.69 -0.70 -12.44
N SER A 146 3.94 0.37 -12.16
CA SER A 146 2.72 0.71 -12.89
C SER A 146 2.98 0.90 -14.39
N GLY A 147 3.97 1.72 -14.77
CA GLY A 147 4.32 1.94 -16.18
C GLY A 147 4.65 0.64 -16.91
N LYS A 148 5.47 -0.23 -16.29
CA LYS A 148 5.82 -1.53 -16.87
C LYS A 148 4.62 -2.46 -17.02
N LEU A 149 3.69 -2.44 -16.05
CA LEU A 149 2.48 -3.25 -16.09
C LEU A 149 1.57 -2.83 -17.27
N PHE A 150 1.35 -1.52 -17.43
CA PHE A 150 0.56 -1.00 -18.56
C PHE A 150 1.17 -1.32 -19.91
N ASP A 151 2.50 -1.20 -20.04
CA ASP A 151 3.21 -1.51 -21.26
C ASP A 151 3.13 -3.01 -21.58
N SER A 152 3.41 -3.88 -20.62
CA SER A 152 3.47 -5.33 -20.83
C SER A 152 2.10 -5.99 -21.03
N LEU A 153 1.07 -5.55 -20.29
CA LEU A 153 -0.26 -6.18 -20.33
C LEU A 153 -1.23 -5.51 -21.30
N LEU A 154 -1.19 -4.18 -21.39
CA LEU A 154 -2.14 -3.41 -22.19
C LEU A 154 -1.54 -2.89 -23.50
N GLY A 155 -0.22 -2.98 -23.66
CA GLY A 155 0.49 -2.40 -24.82
C GLY A 155 0.41 -0.87 -24.87
N ILE A 156 0.17 -0.24 -23.73
CA ILE A 156 0.13 1.22 -23.58
C ILE A 156 1.54 1.70 -23.28
N ASP A 157 2.00 2.74 -23.99
CA ASP A 157 3.33 3.32 -23.76
C ASP A 157 3.58 3.58 -22.27
N TYR A 158 4.79 3.26 -21.81
CA TYR A 158 5.23 3.35 -20.43
C TYR A 158 4.87 4.70 -19.76
N LYS A 159 5.05 5.81 -20.48
CA LYS A 159 4.77 7.16 -19.94
C LYS A 159 3.30 7.35 -19.62
N TRP A 160 2.42 6.88 -20.50
CA TRP A 160 0.98 6.92 -20.27
C TRP A 160 0.58 5.99 -19.13
N GLY A 161 1.20 4.81 -19.02
CA GLY A 161 1.00 3.89 -17.90
C GLY A 161 1.34 4.52 -16.56
N VAL A 162 2.45 5.24 -16.46
CA VAL A 162 2.84 6.00 -15.26
C VAL A 162 1.84 7.11 -14.95
N LEU A 163 1.41 7.87 -15.96
CA LEU A 163 0.46 8.99 -15.77
C LEU A 163 -0.93 8.49 -15.35
N ILE A 164 -1.46 7.46 -15.97
CA ILE A 164 -2.78 6.92 -15.65
C ILE A 164 -2.76 6.29 -14.26
N GLY A 165 -1.81 5.40 -13.97
CA GLY A 165 -1.71 4.74 -12.69
C GLY A 165 -1.42 5.71 -11.54
N GLY A 166 -0.40 6.56 -11.69
CA GLY A 166 -0.04 7.56 -10.70
C GLY A 166 -1.14 8.63 -10.52
N GLY A 167 -1.72 9.09 -11.62
CA GLY A 167 -2.83 10.05 -11.59
C GLY A 167 -4.05 9.51 -10.85
N THR A 168 -4.43 8.26 -11.08
CA THR A 168 -5.53 7.61 -10.38
C THR A 168 -5.29 7.57 -8.88
N ILE A 169 -4.08 7.15 -8.45
CA ILE A 169 -3.70 7.10 -7.03
C ILE A 169 -3.78 8.48 -6.40
N ILE A 170 -3.20 9.49 -7.04
CA ILE A 170 -3.20 10.87 -6.54
C ILE A 170 -4.63 11.39 -6.39
N VAL A 171 -5.49 11.17 -7.39
CA VAL A 171 -6.85 11.72 -7.37
C VAL A 171 -7.69 11.08 -6.26
N TYR A 172 -7.76 9.75 -6.14
CA TYR A 172 -8.61 9.16 -5.09
C TYR A 172 -8.05 9.42 -3.68
N THR A 173 -6.72 9.46 -3.52
CA THR A 173 -6.09 9.78 -2.23
C THR A 173 -6.33 11.24 -1.85
N PHE A 174 -6.21 12.16 -2.81
CA PHE A 174 -6.48 13.58 -2.57
C PHE A 174 -7.94 13.83 -2.19
N LEU A 175 -8.87 13.14 -2.84
CA LEU A 175 -10.31 13.27 -2.55
C LEU A 175 -10.67 12.70 -1.19
N GLY A 176 -10.35 11.44 -0.93
CA GLY A 176 -10.88 10.71 0.21
C GLY A 176 -9.90 10.46 1.36
N GLY A 177 -8.65 10.90 1.23
CA GLY A 177 -7.62 10.81 2.28
C GLY A 177 -7.33 9.37 2.72
N TYR A 178 -6.99 9.22 4.00
CA TYR A 178 -6.62 7.95 4.60
C TYR A 178 -7.73 6.89 4.52
N LEU A 179 -9.00 7.26 4.72
CA LEU A 179 -10.12 6.33 4.64
C LEU A 179 -10.28 5.73 3.24
N ALA A 180 -10.17 6.56 2.19
CA ALA A 180 -10.23 6.07 0.82
C ALA A 180 -9.08 5.10 0.54
N THR A 181 -7.85 5.44 0.96
CA THR A 181 -6.69 4.56 0.82
C THR A 181 -6.91 3.23 1.52
N CYS A 182 -7.33 3.23 2.79
CA CYS A 182 -7.59 1.99 3.53
C CYS A 182 -8.63 1.09 2.85
N TRP A 183 -9.69 1.65 2.30
CA TRP A 183 -10.73 0.87 1.64
C TRP A 183 -10.32 0.39 0.24
N THR A 184 -9.60 1.21 -0.53
CA THR A 184 -9.03 0.74 -1.80
C THR A 184 -8.03 -0.39 -1.57
N ASP A 185 -7.15 -0.26 -0.59
CA ASP A 185 -6.20 -1.28 -0.19
C ASP A 185 -6.88 -2.56 0.29
N PHE A 186 -8.00 -2.44 1.04
CA PHE A 186 -8.79 -3.59 1.47
C PHE A 186 -9.27 -4.42 0.27
N PHE A 187 -9.87 -3.78 -0.72
CA PHE A 187 -10.33 -4.48 -1.92
C PHE A 187 -9.16 -5.04 -2.74
N GLN A 188 -8.08 -4.28 -2.89
CA GLN A 188 -6.86 -4.73 -3.56
C GLN A 188 -6.22 -5.91 -2.83
N GLY A 189 -6.15 -5.86 -1.51
CA GLY A 189 -5.65 -6.95 -0.67
C GLY A 189 -6.47 -8.23 -0.83
N CYS A 190 -7.81 -8.13 -0.88
CA CYS A 190 -8.68 -9.26 -1.17
C CYS A 190 -8.39 -9.85 -2.57
N LEU A 191 -8.28 -9.00 -3.59
CA LEU A 191 -7.97 -9.45 -4.96
C LEU A 191 -6.60 -10.15 -5.01
N MET A 192 -5.58 -9.59 -4.37
CA MET A 192 -4.25 -10.19 -4.30
C MET A 192 -4.26 -11.52 -3.56
N PHE A 193 -5.01 -11.64 -2.46
CA PHE A 193 -5.16 -12.89 -1.73
C PHE A 193 -5.76 -14.00 -2.61
N PHE A 194 -6.82 -13.69 -3.34
CA PHE A 194 -7.40 -14.63 -4.30
C PHE A 194 -6.43 -14.97 -5.43
N ALA A 195 -5.72 -13.99 -5.98
CA ALA A 195 -4.76 -14.21 -7.05
C ALA A 195 -3.61 -15.16 -6.63
N ILE A 196 -3.06 -14.99 -5.43
CA ILE A 196 -1.99 -15.85 -4.90
C ILE A 196 -2.45 -17.32 -4.77
N ILE A 197 -3.74 -17.56 -4.52
CA ILE A 197 -4.29 -18.92 -4.44
C ILE A 197 -4.62 -19.45 -5.84
N VAL A 198 -5.33 -18.66 -6.64
CA VAL A 198 -5.87 -19.12 -7.93
C VAL A 198 -4.77 -19.35 -8.97
N VAL A 199 -3.77 -18.47 -9.05
CA VAL A 199 -2.72 -18.55 -10.08
C VAL A 199 -1.91 -19.84 -10.00
N PRO A 200 -1.38 -20.29 -8.84
CA PRO A 200 -0.70 -21.57 -8.73
C PRO A 200 -1.60 -22.78 -9.03
N VAL A 201 -2.88 -22.72 -8.59
CA VAL A 201 -3.84 -23.80 -8.86
C VAL A 201 -4.10 -23.94 -10.35
N VAL A 202 -4.36 -22.84 -11.05
CA VAL A 202 -4.56 -22.83 -12.50
C VAL A 202 -3.29 -23.28 -13.24
N ALA A 203 -2.12 -22.83 -12.79
CA ALA A 203 -0.85 -23.25 -13.38
C ALA A 203 -0.63 -24.76 -13.23
N TYR A 204 -0.94 -25.32 -12.06
CA TYR A 204 -0.84 -26.76 -11.82
C TYR A 204 -1.76 -27.59 -12.74
N PHE A 205 -3.00 -27.15 -12.97
CA PHE A 205 -3.94 -27.88 -13.85
C PHE A 205 -3.68 -27.70 -15.35
N ASN A 206 -3.04 -26.60 -15.76
CA ASN A 206 -2.82 -26.29 -17.18
C ASN A 206 -1.38 -26.50 -17.65
N GLY A 207 -0.43 -26.70 -16.80
CA GLY A 207 1.00 -26.71 -17.15
C GLY A 207 1.83 -27.81 -16.47
N GLY A 208 1.18 -28.72 -15.72
CA GLY A 208 1.82 -29.88 -15.10
C GLY A 208 2.03 -31.00 -16.10
#